data_2212c35f279f6b75087c96d21a64332a
#
_entry.id   2212c35f279f6b75087c96d21a64332a
#
_cell.length_a   1.000
_cell.length_b   1.000
_cell.length_c   1.000
_cell.angle_alpha   90.00
_cell.angle_beta   90.00
_cell.angle_gamma   90.00
#
_symmetry.space_group_name_H-M   'P 1'
#
loop_
_entity.id
_entity.type
_entity.pdbx_description
1 polymer ?
#
loop_
_entity_poly.entity_id
_entity_poly.type
_entity_poly.pdbx_seq_one_letter_code
_entity_poly.pdbx_strand_id
1 'polypeptide(L)'
;MSKEKLLLVGAGGFGRMVAEQAMLQYDCTFVDDGQSIGTEICGISVVGGLADLPELRKEYDLLVVGIGNNRFRAQVYEKAKALGFAFPNIVAPSAYISPFSKVGCGCVILQNACIQNGASVGNGVLLNAGTEVHCDATVGNYALIYTNSVVRTGAIVGNVARIGSNCTICNRATVLEDADIPDCTAVY
;
A
#
# COMPACT_ATOMS: atom_id res chain seq x y z
N MET A 1 21.95 -3.71 -15.51
CA MET A 1 21.95 -4.26 -14.14
C MET A 1 20.69 -5.07 -13.99
N SER A 2 20.75 -6.26 -13.40
CA SER A 2 19.55 -7.04 -13.07
C SER A 2 18.72 -6.30 -12.03
N LYS A 3 17.40 -6.32 -12.17
CA LYS A 3 16.50 -5.77 -11.13
C LYS A 3 16.59 -6.61 -9.86
N GLU A 4 16.35 -5.97 -8.70
CA GLU A 4 16.23 -6.69 -7.42
C GLU A 4 14.95 -7.51 -7.40
N LYS A 5 15.02 -8.70 -6.78
CA LYS A 5 13.87 -9.59 -6.62
C LYS A 5 12.90 -9.04 -5.58
N LEU A 6 11.60 -9.04 -5.90
CA LEU A 6 10.53 -8.57 -5.02
C LEU A 6 9.41 -9.60 -4.93
N LEU A 7 9.05 -10.01 -3.73
CA LEU A 7 7.82 -10.76 -3.48
C LEU A 7 6.61 -9.82 -3.40
N LEU A 8 5.58 -10.13 -4.18
CA LEU A 8 4.27 -9.46 -4.14
C LEU A 8 3.27 -10.39 -3.46
N VAL A 9 2.83 -10.08 -2.26
CA VAL A 9 1.82 -10.87 -1.56
C VAL A 9 0.43 -10.42 -1.97
N GLY A 10 -0.32 -11.36 -2.56
CA GLY A 10 -1.65 -11.14 -3.14
C GLY A 10 -1.61 -10.94 -4.65
N ALA A 11 -2.24 -11.84 -5.39
CA ALA A 11 -2.34 -11.83 -6.86
C ALA A 11 -3.76 -11.45 -7.36
N GLY A 12 -4.63 -10.98 -6.47
CA GLY A 12 -5.96 -10.45 -6.78
C GLY A 12 -5.91 -9.12 -7.51
N GLY A 13 -7.07 -8.49 -7.71
CA GLY A 13 -7.17 -7.22 -8.46
C GLY A 13 -6.24 -6.12 -7.96
N PHE A 14 -6.16 -5.94 -6.63
CA PHE A 14 -5.27 -4.94 -6.03
C PHE A 14 -3.79 -5.30 -6.24
N GLY A 15 -3.41 -6.56 -5.98
CA GLY A 15 -2.03 -7.03 -6.18
C GLY A 15 -1.55 -6.86 -7.61
N ARG A 16 -2.42 -7.06 -8.60
CA ARG A 16 -2.07 -6.83 -10.02
C ARG A 16 -1.79 -5.35 -10.30
N MET A 17 -2.56 -4.43 -9.73
CA MET A 17 -2.26 -2.98 -9.85
C MET A 17 -0.92 -2.62 -9.22
N VAL A 18 -0.59 -3.21 -8.07
CA VAL A 18 0.72 -3.04 -7.43
C VAL A 18 1.83 -3.60 -8.33
N ALA A 19 1.62 -4.78 -8.90
CA ALA A 19 2.59 -5.45 -9.79
C ALA A 19 2.94 -4.58 -11.00
N GLU A 20 1.96 -3.96 -11.66
CA GLU A 20 2.18 -3.07 -12.80
C GLU A 20 3.17 -1.94 -12.48
N GLN A 21 3.12 -1.40 -11.27
CA GLN A 21 4.05 -0.36 -10.84
C GLN A 21 5.40 -0.93 -10.39
N ALA A 22 5.37 -2.05 -9.65
CA ALA A 22 6.57 -2.67 -9.12
C ALA A 22 7.48 -3.21 -10.23
N MET A 23 6.91 -3.77 -11.30
CA MET A 23 7.66 -4.28 -12.47
C MET A 23 8.53 -3.23 -13.15
N LEU A 24 8.26 -1.95 -12.97
CA LEU A 24 9.12 -0.90 -13.53
C LEU A 24 10.54 -0.93 -12.91
N GLN A 25 10.65 -1.34 -11.64
CA GLN A 25 11.89 -1.27 -10.86
C GLN A 25 12.41 -2.63 -10.40
N TYR A 26 11.52 -3.62 -10.20
CA TYR A 26 11.81 -4.90 -9.58
C TYR A 26 11.56 -6.08 -10.52
N ASP A 27 12.22 -7.21 -10.24
CA ASP A 27 11.90 -8.54 -10.76
C ASP A 27 10.88 -9.16 -9.80
N CYS A 28 9.62 -9.19 -10.22
CA CYS A 28 8.48 -9.48 -9.37
C CYS A 28 8.08 -10.94 -9.41
N THR A 29 7.66 -11.47 -8.26
CA THR A 29 7.14 -12.83 -8.09
C THR A 29 5.97 -12.80 -7.12
N PHE A 30 4.86 -13.49 -7.43
CA PHE A 30 3.69 -13.54 -6.56
C PHE A 30 3.76 -14.62 -5.49
N VAL A 31 3.18 -14.29 -4.33
CA VAL A 31 2.78 -15.22 -3.26
C VAL A 31 1.28 -15.05 -3.03
N ASP A 32 0.49 -16.13 -3.18
CA ASP A 32 -0.97 -16.08 -3.03
C ASP A 32 -1.52 -17.46 -2.65
N ASP A 33 -2.29 -17.55 -1.57
CA ASP A 33 -2.87 -18.82 -1.08
C ASP A 33 -4.01 -19.34 -1.96
N GLY A 34 -4.59 -18.50 -2.80
CA GLY A 34 -5.70 -18.84 -3.70
C GLY A 34 -5.27 -19.27 -5.10
N GLN A 35 -3.95 -19.29 -5.37
CA GLN A 35 -3.40 -19.62 -6.67
C GLN A 35 -2.46 -20.84 -6.60
N SER A 36 -2.44 -21.66 -7.64
CA SER A 36 -1.49 -22.77 -7.72
C SER A 36 -0.08 -22.27 -8.04
N ILE A 37 0.92 -22.89 -7.45
CA ILE A 37 2.33 -22.65 -7.77
C ILE A 37 2.57 -22.88 -9.27
N GLY A 38 3.29 -21.97 -9.91
CA GLY A 38 3.55 -22.00 -11.36
C GLY A 38 2.47 -21.29 -12.19
N THR A 39 1.36 -20.82 -11.57
CA THR A 39 0.38 -19.99 -12.28
C THR A 39 1.03 -18.67 -12.69
N GLU A 40 0.82 -18.25 -13.92
CA GLU A 40 1.26 -16.93 -14.40
C GLU A 40 0.11 -15.93 -14.38
N ILE A 41 0.33 -14.79 -13.74
CA ILE A 41 -0.62 -13.67 -13.64
C ILE A 41 0.09 -12.41 -14.07
N CYS A 42 -0.38 -11.76 -15.14
CA CYS A 42 0.28 -10.60 -15.75
C CYS A 42 1.76 -10.85 -16.12
N GLY A 43 2.11 -12.10 -16.52
CA GLY A 43 3.49 -12.48 -16.83
C GLY A 43 4.39 -12.66 -15.60
N ILE A 44 3.82 -12.75 -14.40
CA ILE A 44 4.52 -12.95 -13.13
C ILE A 44 4.09 -14.30 -12.56
N SER A 45 5.06 -15.14 -12.21
CA SER A 45 4.79 -16.47 -11.66
C SER A 45 4.43 -16.42 -10.19
N VAL A 46 3.51 -17.29 -9.77
CA VAL A 46 3.21 -17.57 -8.36
C VAL A 46 4.16 -18.67 -7.87
N VAL A 47 4.90 -18.42 -6.79
CA VAL A 47 5.92 -19.34 -6.26
C VAL A 47 5.52 -20.00 -4.95
N GLY A 48 4.44 -19.61 -4.32
CA GLY A 48 3.98 -20.19 -3.05
C GLY A 48 2.85 -19.42 -2.41
N GLY A 49 2.47 -19.83 -1.20
CA GLY A 49 1.53 -19.17 -0.32
C GLY A 49 2.21 -18.50 0.88
N LEU A 50 1.39 -17.93 1.78
CA LEU A 50 1.88 -17.27 3.00
C LEU A 50 2.63 -18.21 3.98
N ALA A 51 2.39 -19.52 3.88
CA ALA A 51 3.10 -20.52 4.66
C ALA A 51 4.57 -20.68 4.22
N ASP A 52 4.86 -20.38 2.96
CA ASP A 52 6.18 -20.56 2.34
C ASP A 52 7.11 -19.35 2.57
N LEU A 53 6.62 -18.24 3.15
CA LEU A 53 7.43 -17.04 3.40
C LEU A 53 8.74 -17.30 4.15
N PRO A 54 8.82 -18.19 5.16
CA PRO A 54 10.09 -18.49 5.84
C PRO A 54 11.14 -19.08 4.89
N GLU A 55 10.75 -19.93 3.96
CA GLU A 55 11.67 -20.51 2.98
C GLU A 55 12.04 -19.50 1.88
N LEU A 56 11.03 -18.78 1.37
CA LEU A 56 11.21 -17.74 0.36
C LEU A 56 12.10 -16.59 0.85
N ARG A 57 12.15 -16.33 2.17
CA ARG A 57 13.07 -15.33 2.76
C ARG A 57 14.55 -15.61 2.46
N LYS A 58 14.90 -16.85 2.15
CA LYS A 58 16.29 -17.21 1.79
C LYS A 58 16.69 -16.70 0.41
N GLU A 59 15.71 -16.43 -0.47
CA GLU A 59 15.95 -16.00 -1.85
C GLU A 59 15.52 -14.54 -2.08
N TYR A 60 14.61 -14.01 -1.27
CA TYR A 60 14.01 -12.69 -1.43
C TYR A 60 14.21 -11.86 -0.17
N ASP A 61 14.82 -10.69 -0.33
CA ASP A 61 14.97 -9.72 0.76
C ASP A 61 13.80 -8.75 0.83
N LEU A 62 13.15 -8.47 -0.30
CA LEU A 62 12.13 -7.46 -0.45
C LEU A 62 10.73 -8.07 -0.58
N LEU A 63 9.76 -7.44 0.10
CA LEU A 63 8.36 -7.83 0.05
C LEU A 63 7.44 -6.61 0.06
N VAL A 64 6.37 -6.66 -0.73
CA VAL A 64 5.25 -5.71 -0.65
C VAL A 64 3.93 -6.46 -0.56
N VAL A 65 2.96 -5.90 0.16
CA VAL A 65 1.65 -6.53 0.38
C VAL A 65 0.58 -5.82 -0.42
N GLY A 66 0.12 -6.46 -1.51
CA GLY A 66 -0.92 -5.97 -2.43
C GLY A 66 -2.33 -6.49 -2.07
N ILE A 67 -2.73 -6.39 -0.79
CA ILE A 67 -4.00 -6.89 -0.28
C ILE A 67 -4.89 -5.74 0.16
N GLY A 68 -6.12 -5.67 -0.38
CA GLY A 68 -7.06 -4.59 -0.09
C GLY A 68 -7.68 -4.64 1.32
N ASN A 69 -7.79 -5.82 1.94
CA ASN A 69 -8.27 -5.93 3.33
C ASN A 69 -7.21 -5.39 4.30
N ASN A 70 -7.49 -4.28 4.96
CA ASN A 70 -6.52 -3.55 5.78
C ASN A 70 -6.00 -4.36 6.97
N ARG A 71 -6.90 -5.04 7.69
CA ARG A 71 -6.52 -5.86 8.85
C ARG A 71 -5.67 -7.04 8.44
N PHE A 72 -6.06 -7.73 7.37
CA PHE A 72 -5.29 -8.86 6.86
C PHE A 72 -3.94 -8.41 6.28
N ARG A 73 -3.91 -7.27 5.56
CA ARG A 73 -2.66 -6.66 5.09
C ARG A 73 -1.71 -6.37 6.25
N ALA A 74 -2.20 -5.78 7.34
CA ALA A 74 -1.40 -5.51 8.54
C ALA A 74 -0.82 -6.80 9.15
N GLN A 75 -1.63 -7.86 9.28
CA GLN A 75 -1.17 -9.16 9.79
C GLN A 75 -0.07 -9.77 8.93
N VAL A 76 -0.24 -9.75 7.60
CA VAL A 76 0.78 -10.25 6.65
C VAL A 76 2.05 -9.43 6.74
N TYR A 77 1.92 -8.10 6.81
CA TYR A 77 3.07 -7.20 6.94
C TYR A 77 3.87 -7.50 8.20
N GLU A 78 3.23 -7.61 9.38
CA GLU A 78 3.92 -7.88 10.65
C GLU A 78 4.53 -9.28 10.66
N LYS A 79 3.87 -10.30 10.09
CA LYS A 79 4.44 -11.64 9.91
C LYS A 79 5.72 -11.58 9.06
N ALA A 80 5.68 -10.93 7.91
CA ALA A 80 6.83 -10.80 7.01
C ALA A 80 7.97 -9.99 7.66
N LYS A 81 7.63 -8.94 8.41
CA LYS A 81 8.60 -8.14 9.18
C LYS A 81 9.32 -8.98 10.22
N ALA A 82 8.61 -9.84 10.95
CA ALA A 82 9.20 -10.76 11.92
C ALA A 82 10.16 -11.78 11.28
N LEU A 83 9.95 -12.10 9.99
CA LEU A 83 10.85 -12.94 9.19
C LEU A 83 12.07 -12.18 8.65
N GLY A 84 12.13 -10.86 8.82
CA GLY A 84 13.24 -10.02 8.40
C GLY A 84 13.18 -9.52 6.95
N PHE A 85 12.01 -9.54 6.31
CA PHE A 85 11.83 -8.87 5.02
C PHE A 85 11.94 -7.35 5.15
N ALA A 86 12.50 -6.71 4.13
CA ALA A 86 12.45 -5.26 3.94
C ALA A 86 11.27 -4.88 3.02
N PHE A 87 10.72 -3.70 3.24
CA PHE A 87 9.49 -3.25 2.59
C PHE A 87 9.75 -1.98 1.77
N PRO A 88 10.03 -2.11 0.47
CA PRO A 88 10.15 -0.95 -0.39
C PRO A 88 8.79 -0.27 -0.59
N ASN A 89 8.80 1.02 -0.84
CA ASN A 89 7.62 1.74 -1.30
C ASN A 89 7.47 1.56 -2.82
N ILE A 90 6.27 1.22 -3.25
CA ILE A 90 5.92 1.16 -4.68
C ILE A 90 5.21 2.46 -5.04
N VAL A 91 5.91 3.29 -5.80
CA VAL A 91 5.45 4.63 -6.15
C VAL A 91 5.29 4.76 -7.66
N ALA A 92 4.10 5.10 -8.11
CA ALA A 92 3.83 5.35 -9.53
C ALA A 92 4.63 6.57 -10.02
N PRO A 93 5.17 6.56 -11.24
CA PRO A 93 5.96 7.66 -11.77
C PRO A 93 5.22 9.02 -11.81
N SER A 94 3.89 9.01 -11.88
CA SER A 94 3.07 10.22 -11.88
C SER A 94 2.61 10.67 -10.49
N ALA A 95 2.98 9.95 -9.42
CA ALA A 95 2.70 10.38 -8.06
C ALA A 95 3.68 11.48 -7.62
N TYR A 96 3.19 12.41 -6.83
CA TYR A 96 4.01 13.45 -6.21
C TYR A 96 4.16 13.22 -4.71
N ILE A 97 5.38 13.17 -4.24
CA ILE A 97 5.70 13.09 -2.80
C ILE A 97 6.59 14.27 -2.45
N SER A 98 6.09 15.15 -1.60
CA SER A 98 6.87 16.30 -1.13
C SER A 98 8.14 15.82 -0.41
N PRO A 99 9.32 16.41 -0.69
CA PRO A 99 10.55 16.11 0.05
C PRO A 99 10.49 16.49 1.53
N PHE A 100 9.48 17.25 1.92
CA PHE A 100 9.23 17.67 3.31
C PHE A 100 8.12 16.84 3.99
N SER A 101 7.59 15.81 3.34
CA SER A 101 6.66 14.85 3.93
C SER A 101 7.42 13.67 4.55
N LYS A 102 6.71 12.89 5.38
CA LYS A 102 7.21 11.64 5.95
C LYS A 102 6.39 10.50 5.41
N VAL A 103 7.04 9.50 4.82
CA VAL A 103 6.37 8.29 4.32
C VAL A 103 7.07 7.08 4.93
N GLY A 104 6.29 6.20 5.52
CA GLY A 104 6.74 4.94 6.09
C GLY A 104 7.20 3.94 5.03
N CYS A 105 7.37 2.69 5.42
CA CYS A 105 7.83 1.59 4.57
C CYS A 105 6.66 0.76 4.02
N GLY A 106 6.83 0.15 2.85
CA GLY A 106 5.86 -0.78 2.26
C GLY A 106 4.57 -0.12 1.80
N CYS A 107 4.61 1.18 1.55
CA CYS A 107 3.47 1.92 1.01
C CYS A 107 3.32 1.68 -0.49
N VAL A 108 2.08 1.68 -0.95
CA VAL A 108 1.75 1.71 -2.38
C VAL A 108 1.08 3.04 -2.68
N ILE A 109 1.70 3.82 -3.56
CA ILE A 109 1.27 5.17 -3.92
C ILE A 109 1.05 5.18 -5.42
N LEU A 110 -0.24 5.11 -5.82
CA LEU A 110 -0.62 4.92 -7.20
C LEU A 110 -0.65 6.24 -8.00
N GLN A 111 -1.05 6.12 -9.27
CA GLN A 111 -0.97 7.20 -10.25
C GLN A 111 -1.67 8.48 -9.77
N ASN A 112 -1.00 9.62 -9.97
CA ASN A 112 -1.49 10.96 -9.64
C ASN A 112 -1.86 11.16 -8.16
N ALA A 113 -1.42 10.25 -7.26
CA ALA A 113 -1.52 10.51 -5.84
C ALA A 113 -0.55 11.62 -5.43
N CYS A 114 -0.96 12.47 -4.50
CA CYS A 114 -0.20 13.63 -4.06
C CYS A 114 -0.05 13.64 -2.54
N ILE A 115 1.18 13.68 -2.05
CA ILE A 115 1.51 13.86 -0.63
C ILE A 115 2.20 15.21 -0.47
N GLN A 116 1.56 16.15 0.21
CA GLN A 116 2.02 17.53 0.35
C GLN A 116 3.00 17.73 1.51
N ASN A 117 3.53 18.95 1.61
CA ASN A 117 4.47 19.36 2.64
C ASN A 117 3.93 19.12 4.05
N GLY A 118 4.77 18.61 4.95
CA GLY A 118 4.43 18.35 6.36
C GLY A 118 3.54 17.12 6.57
N ALA A 119 2.95 16.55 5.52
CA ALA A 119 2.12 15.36 5.63
C ALA A 119 2.91 14.16 6.16
N SER A 120 2.24 13.29 6.92
CA SER A 120 2.80 12.07 7.48
C SER A 120 1.96 10.85 7.07
N VAL A 121 2.60 9.87 6.44
CA VAL A 121 1.96 8.63 5.99
C VAL A 121 2.67 7.46 6.68
N GLY A 122 1.92 6.61 7.36
CA GLY A 122 2.43 5.45 8.11
C GLY A 122 2.92 4.30 7.22
N ASN A 123 3.24 3.16 7.83
CA ASN A 123 3.70 1.97 7.13
C ASN A 123 2.55 1.21 6.44
N GLY A 124 2.83 0.56 5.33
CA GLY A 124 1.88 -0.31 4.62
C GLY A 124 0.60 0.39 4.15
N VAL A 125 0.62 1.71 4.01
CA VAL A 125 -0.51 2.51 3.54
C VAL A 125 -0.69 2.32 2.03
N LEU A 126 -1.95 2.25 1.61
CA LEU A 126 -2.31 2.22 0.20
C LEU A 126 -3.03 3.52 -0.17
N LEU A 127 -2.40 4.33 -1.01
CA LEU A 127 -2.99 5.52 -1.63
C LEU A 127 -3.33 5.19 -3.07
N ASN A 128 -4.63 5.07 -3.35
CA ASN A 128 -5.10 4.75 -4.69
C ASN A 128 -4.99 5.97 -5.63
N ALA A 129 -5.25 5.76 -6.91
CA ALA A 129 -5.06 6.79 -7.93
C ALA A 129 -5.81 8.09 -7.62
N GLY A 130 -5.14 9.23 -7.81
CA GLY A 130 -5.71 10.55 -7.59
C GLY A 130 -5.99 10.91 -6.13
N THR A 131 -5.47 10.15 -5.17
CA THR A 131 -5.59 10.47 -3.73
C THR A 131 -4.73 11.68 -3.37
N GLU A 132 -5.25 12.59 -2.56
CA GLU A 132 -4.49 13.73 -2.06
C GLU A 132 -4.38 13.71 -0.53
N VAL A 133 -3.16 13.82 -0.01
CA VAL A 133 -2.86 14.02 1.41
C VAL A 133 -2.26 15.42 1.55
N HIS A 134 -3.05 16.36 2.05
CA HIS A 134 -2.69 17.77 2.14
C HIS A 134 -1.70 18.06 3.27
N CYS A 135 -1.24 19.34 3.31
CA CYS A 135 -0.25 19.80 4.29
C CYS A 135 -0.63 19.40 5.72
N ASP A 136 0.37 18.90 6.47
CA ASP A 136 0.25 18.53 7.89
C ASP A 136 -0.81 17.45 8.20
N ALA A 137 -1.42 16.84 7.18
CA ALA A 137 -2.34 15.72 7.37
C ALA A 137 -1.59 14.46 7.78
N THR A 138 -2.25 13.60 8.54
CA THR A 138 -1.68 12.31 9.01
C THR A 138 -2.54 11.15 8.53
N VAL A 139 -1.90 10.14 7.93
CA VAL A 139 -2.51 8.87 7.57
C VAL A 139 -1.80 7.76 8.36
N GLY A 140 -2.55 7.06 9.20
CA GLY A 140 -2.06 6.00 10.07
C GLY A 140 -1.62 4.75 9.32
N ASN A 141 -0.93 3.84 10.04
CA ASN A 141 -0.41 2.60 9.47
C ASN A 141 -1.53 1.74 8.86
N TYR A 142 -1.23 1.10 7.75
CA TYR A 142 -2.12 0.16 7.07
C TYR A 142 -3.47 0.76 6.64
N ALA A 143 -3.64 2.06 6.63
CA ALA A 143 -4.84 2.69 6.08
C ALA A 143 -4.91 2.47 4.56
N LEU A 144 -6.12 2.48 4.04
CA LEU A 144 -6.40 2.43 2.59
C LEU A 144 -7.28 3.61 2.22
N ILE A 145 -6.80 4.43 1.30
CA ILE A 145 -7.55 5.56 0.77
C ILE A 145 -7.82 5.30 -0.71
N TYR A 146 -9.10 5.15 -1.04
CA TYR A 146 -9.54 4.87 -2.40
C TYR A 146 -9.49 6.11 -3.30
N THR A 147 -9.67 5.85 -4.59
CA THR A 147 -9.51 6.77 -5.71
C THR A 147 -10.18 8.14 -5.49
N ASN A 148 -9.46 9.21 -5.84
CA ASN A 148 -9.91 10.60 -5.82
C ASN A 148 -10.39 11.11 -4.44
N SER A 149 -9.96 10.49 -3.36
CA SER A 149 -10.27 10.96 -2.02
C SER A 149 -9.21 11.92 -1.49
N VAL A 150 -9.63 12.89 -0.70
CA VAL A 150 -8.78 13.97 -0.21
C VAL A 150 -8.77 13.97 1.31
N VAL A 151 -7.58 13.86 1.89
CA VAL A 151 -7.31 14.08 3.32
C VAL A 151 -6.78 15.50 3.46
N ARG A 152 -7.65 16.43 3.92
CA ARG A 152 -7.35 17.87 3.91
C ARG A 152 -6.42 18.28 5.05
N THR A 153 -5.96 19.52 4.98
CA THR A 153 -4.94 20.09 5.89
C THR A 153 -5.20 19.78 7.36
N GLY A 154 -4.21 19.17 8.01
CA GLY A 154 -4.23 18.82 9.42
C GLY A 154 -5.25 17.75 9.82
N ALA A 155 -5.91 17.09 8.84
CA ALA A 155 -6.80 15.98 9.12
C ALA A 155 -6.02 14.72 9.53
N ILE A 156 -6.67 13.86 10.31
CA ILE A 156 -6.07 12.62 10.82
C ILE A 156 -6.92 11.44 10.38
N VAL A 157 -6.30 10.47 9.71
CA VAL A 157 -6.88 9.16 9.41
C VAL A 157 -6.18 8.13 10.30
N GLY A 158 -6.94 7.40 11.10
CA GLY A 158 -6.44 6.39 12.04
C GLY A 158 -5.83 5.16 11.34
N ASN A 159 -5.13 4.33 12.13
CA ASN A 159 -4.56 3.09 11.63
C ASN A 159 -5.65 2.17 11.07
N VAL A 160 -5.32 1.39 10.04
CA VAL A 160 -6.20 0.37 9.46
C VAL A 160 -7.51 0.94 8.88
N ALA A 161 -7.77 2.24 8.99
CA ALA A 161 -8.99 2.87 8.47
C ALA A 161 -9.08 2.71 6.94
N ARG A 162 -10.31 2.56 6.47
CA ARG A 162 -10.65 2.53 5.04
C ARG A 162 -11.44 3.80 4.67
N ILE A 163 -10.95 4.52 3.70
CA ILE A 163 -11.64 5.69 3.13
C ILE A 163 -12.09 5.30 1.72
N GLY A 164 -13.40 5.33 1.47
CA GLY A 164 -13.99 5.07 0.17
C GLY A 164 -13.53 6.03 -0.91
N SER A 165 -14.01 5.83 -2.15
CA SER A 165 -13.70 6.70 -3.29
C SER A 165 -14.44 8.03 -3.21
N ASN A 166 -13.85 9.11 -3.76
CA ASN A 166 -14.44 10.45 -3.82
C ASN A 166 -14.86 10.99 -2.44
N CYS A 167 -14.13 10.65 -1.39
CA CYS A 167 -14.36 11.14 -0.04
C CYS A 167 -13.55 12.41 0.25
N THR A 168 -14.06 13.22 1.16
CA THR A 168 -13.34 14.37 1.70
C THR A 168 -13.25 14.27 3.21
N ILE A 169 -12.05 14.10 3.75
CA ILE A 169 -11.80 14.26 5.18
C ILE A 169 -11.44 15.73 5.38
N CYS A 170 -12.36 16.48 5.99
CA CYS A 170 -12.28 17.95 6.09
C CYS A 170 -11.10 18.38 6.95
N ASN A 171 -10.75 19.68 6.87
CA ASN A 171 -9.63 20.25 7.62
C ASN A 171 -9.74 19.90 9.11
N ARG A 172 -8.68 19.30 9.66
CA ARG A 172 -8.54 18.91 11.07
C ARG A 172 -9.58 17.88 11.56
N ALA A 173 -10.39 17.33 10.67
CA ALA A 173 -11.28 16.22 11.01
C ALA A 173 -10.46 14.97 11.37
N THR A 174 -11.05 14.10 12.17
CA THR A 174 -10.43 12.85 12.61
C THR A 174 -11.29 11.66 12.21
N VAL A 175 -10.72 10.75 11.46
CA VAL A 175 -11.25 9.41 11.24
C VAL A 175 -10.59 8.47 12.24
N LEU A 176 -11.38 7.74 13.01
CA LEU A 176 -10.88 6.82 14.02
C LEU A 176 -10.15 5.62 13.40
N GLU A 177 -9.35 4.97 14.24
CA GLU A 177 -8.73 3.68 13.88
C GLU A 177 -9.79 2.67 13.45
N ASP A 178 -9.47 1.90 12.38
CA ASP A 178 -10.31 0.83 11.86
C ASP A 178 -11.70 1.28 11.35
N ALA A 179 -11.94 2.57 11.23
CA ALA A 179 -13.18 3.09 10.65
C ALA A 179 -13.30 2.74 9.17
N ASP A 180 -14.51 2.49 8.72
CA ASP A 180 -14.85 2.28 7.30
C ASP A 180 -15.76 3.43 6.84
N ILE A 181 -15.20 4.32 6.04
CA ILE A 181 -15.90 5.47 5.47
C ILE A 181 -16.38 5.09 4.07
N PRO A 182 -17.70 5.07 3.82
CA PRO A 182 -18.24 4.72 2.51
C PRO A 182 -17.90 5.76 1.44
N ASP A 183 -18.04 5.36 0.17
CA ASP A 183 -17.78 6.24 -0.98
C ASP A 183 -18.61 7.53 -0.93
N CYS A 184 -18.09 8.60 -1.52
CA CYS A 184 -18.76 9.90 -1.65
C CYS A 184 -19.14 10.55 -0.30
N THR A 185 -18.37 10.30 0.75
CA THR A 185 -18.63 10.81 2.11
C THR A 185 -17.72 12.00 2.44
N ALA A 186 -18.30 13.02 3.11
CA ALA A 186 -17.53 14.07 3.77
C ALA A 186 -17.52 13.88 5.28
N VAL A 187 -16.35 13.90 5.91
CA VAL A 187 -16.13 13.81 7.36
C VAL A 187 -15.66 15.18 7.85
N TYR A 188 -16.39 15.73 8.85
CA TYR A 188 -16.16 17.07 9.43
C TYR A 188 -15.55 17.01 10.82
#